data_e27ba0d27086af585f02c1fc508c412b
#
_entry.id   e27ba0d27086af585f02c1fc508c412b
#
_cell.length_a   1.000
_cell.length_b   1.000
_cell.length_c   1.000
_cell.angle_alpha   90.00
_cell.angle_beta   90.00
_cell.angle_gamma   90.00
#
_symmetry.space_group_name_H-M   'P 1'
#
loop_
_entity.id
_entity.type
_entity.pdbx_description
1 polymer ?
#
loop_
_entity_poly.entity_id
_entity_poly.type
_entity_poly.pdbx_seq_one_letter_code
_entity_poly.pdbx_strand_id
1 'polypeptide(L)'
;MKYIYGPVKSRRLGLSLGMTLTPYKVCSFDCIYCQLGKTTEKTIQRKVYIKIEEIIEELKLWLANNVEVAKNLNYITLSGSGEPTLNIGIGELLLEIKRISSLPVAVITNSSLLVEATVREALLLADLILPSLDAVNQKIFERIDRPLEGINLEEIIEGLVKLRKEFRGKLWLEVMLVKGINDDLRQIKKLKAVIEKINPDKIQLNSPVRTTSEPNILAVTKAKLEKIKEILGDKCEVI
;
A
#
# COMPACT_ATOMS: atom_id res chain seq x y z
N MET A 1 -16.30 -16.24 -1.65
CA MET A 1 -16.12 -14.78 -1.44
C MET A 1 -15.56 -14.18 -2.72
N LYS A 2 -16.07 -13.03 -3.11
CA LYS A 2 -15.73 -12.36 -4.38
C LYS A 2 -14.81 -11.16 -4.16
N TYR A 3 -15.05 -10.42 -3.07
CA TYR A 3 -14.38 -9.17 -2.76
C TYR A 3 -13.53 -9.24 -1.49
N ILE A 4 -13.78 -10.24 -0.65
CA ILE A 4 -13.06 -10.45 0.61
C ILE A 4 -12.14 -11.66 0.47
N TYR A 5 -10.95 -11.58 1.04
CA TYR A 5 -10.00 -12.68 1.07
C TYR A 5 -9.29 -12.78 2.42
N GLY A 6 -8.87 -13.97 2.76
CA GLY A 6 -8.22 -14.23 4.03
C GLY A 6 -9.16 -14.89 5.05
N PRO A 7 -8.89 -14.76 6.37
CA PRO A 7 -7.83 -13.93 6.97
C PRO A 7 -6.41 -14.32 6.54
N VAL A 8 -5.54 -13.32 6.36
CA VAL A 8 -4.15 -13.50 5.96
C VAL A 8 -3.23 -13.13 7.11
N LYS A 9 -2.27 -14.00 7.43
CA LYS A 9 -1.17 -13.65 8.35
C LYS A 9 -0.19 -12.74 7.62
N SER A 10 -0.40 -11.45 7.76
CA SER A 10 0.42 -10.40 7.13
C SER A 10 1.67 -10.13 7.95
N ARG A 11 2.83 -10.04 7.29
CA ARG A 11 4.08 -9.60 7.93
C ARG A 11 3.99 -8.14 8.43
N ARG A 12 3.18 -7.33 7.75
CA ARG A 12 2.99 -5.89 8.03
C ARG A 12 1.97 -5.60 9.11
N LEU A 13 0.88 -6.35 9.12
CA LEU A 13 -0.35 -5.99 9.83
C LEU A 13 -0.87 -7.06 10.80
N GLY A 14 -0.14 -8.17 10.99
CA GLY A 14 -0.66 -9.31 11.77
C GLY A 14 -1.77 -10.05 11.04
N LEU A 15 -2.78 -10.54 11.75
CA LEU A 15 -3.92 -11.23 11.14
C LEU A 15 -4.88 -10.21 10.52
N SER A 16 -5.08 -10.27 9.23
CA SER A 16 -5.82 -9.25 8.48
C SER A 16 -6.85 -9.85 7.52
N LEU A 17 -8.03 -9.26 7.50
CA LEU A 17 -9.05 -9.54 6.49
C LEU A 17 -8.91 -8.55 5.34
N GLY A 18 -8.59 -9.05 4.15
CA GLY A 18 -8.36 -8.20 2.98
C GLY A 18 -9.61 -7.95 2.17
N MET A 19 -9.70 -6.78 1.56
CA MET A 19 -10.78 -6.40 0.64
C MET A 19 -10.20 -5.86 -0.66
N THR A 20 -10.85 -6.19 -1.77
CA THR A 20 -10.53 -5.65 -3.10
C THR A 20 -11.59 -4.64 -3.53
N LEU A 21 -11.14 -3.51 -4.08
CA LEU A 21 -11.97 -2.42 -4.57
C LEU A 21 -11.90 -2.28 -6.09
N THR A 22 -11.00 -3.01 -6.72
CA THR A 22 -10.78 -3.00 -8.17
C THR A 22 -10.82 -4.43 -8.73
N PRO A 23 -11.16 -4.61 -10.00
CA PRO A 23 -10.94 -5.88 -10.69
C PRO A 23 -9.46 -6.29 -10.63
N TYR A 24 -9.21 -7.57 -10.92
CA TYR A 24 -7.86 -8.12 -10.88
C TYR A 24 -6.91 -7.35 -11.79
N LYS A 25 -5.84 -6.83 -11.18
CA LYS A 25 -4.75 -6.11 -11.83
C LYS A 25 -5.17 -4.85 -12.60
N VAL A 26 -6.20 -4.14 -12.11
CA VAL A 26 -6.45 -2.74 -12.46
C VAL A 26 -5.63 -1.87 -11.50
N CYS A 27 -4.59 -1.22 -12.00
CA CYS A 27 -3.60 -0.51 -11.19
C CYS A 27 -3.00 0.66 -11.98
N SER A 28 -2.47 1.66 -11.32
CA SER A 28 -1.70 2.75 -11.91
C SER A 28 -0.25 2.39 -12.21
N PHE A 29 0.26 1.29 -11.60
CA PHE A 29 1.61 0.76 -11.75
C PHE A 29 1.61 -0.67 -12.29
N ASP A 30 2.76 -1.11 -12.83
CA ASP A 30 3.06 -2.49 -13.20
C ASP A 30 4.38 -2.93 -12.57
N CYS A 31 4.46 -2.86 -11.24
CA CYS A 31 5.69 -3.10 -10.48
C CYS A 31 6.31 -4.45 -10.81
N ILE A 32 7.64 -4.48 -11.06
CA ILE A 32 8.38 -5.70 -11.42
C ILE A 32 8.34 -6.77 -10.32
N TYR A 33 8.10 -6.38 -9.08
CA TYR A 33 8.06 -7.26 -7.90
C TYR A 33 6.63 -7.68 -7.51
N CYS A 34 5.60 -7.26 -8.27
CA CYS A 34 4.21 -7.50 -7.89
C CYS A 34 3.90 -9.00 -7.83
N GLN A 35 3.48 -9.49 -6.67
CA GLN A 35 3.14 -10.91 -6.47
C GLN A 35 1.86 -11.34 -7.20
N LEU A 36 1.06 -10.39 -7.68
CA LEU A 36 -0.17 -10.65 -8.44
C LEU A 36 0.09 -10.75 -9.96
N GLY A 37 1.34 -10.64 -10.41
CA GLY A 37 1.68 -10.66 -11.82
C GLY A 37 1.54 -9.30 -12.50
N LYS A 38 1.55 -9.30 -13.84
CA LYS A 38 1.50 -8.09 -14.67
C LYS A 38 0.15 -7.38 -14.58
N THR A 39 0.18 -6.07 -14.67
CA THR A 39 -1.02 -5.24 -14.68
C THR A 39 -1.76 -5.42 -16.01
N THR A 40 -3.04 -5.74 -15.93
CA THR A 40 -3.90 -5.99 -17.10
C THR A 40 -4.53 -4.71 -17.64
N GLU A 41 -4.89 -3.78 -16.75
CA GLU A 41 -5.38 -2.44 -17.10
C GLU A 41 -4.59 -1.41 -16.32
N LYS A 42 -3.65 -0.73 -16.97
CA LYS A 42 -2.86 0.33 -16.36
C LYS A 42 -3.56 1.67 -16.55
N THR A 43 -4.02 2.28 -15.43
CA THR A 43 -4.88 3.47 -15.46
C THR A 43 -4.76 4.31 -14.20
N ILE A 44 -5.08 5.60 -14.30
CA ILE A 44 -5.33 6.52 -13.18
C ILE A 44 -6.81 6.97 -13.13
N GLN A 45 -7.63 6.44 -14.05
CA GLN A 45 -9.04 6.81 -14.09
C GLN A 45 -9.76 6.33 -12.85
N ARG A 46 -10.25 7.26 -12.04
CA ARG A 46 -11.08 6.98 -10.87
C ARG A 46 -12.54 6.81 -11.29
N LYS A 47 -13.15 5.71 -10.88
CA LYS A 47 -14.57 5.39 -11.09
C LYS A 47 -15.05 4.37 -10.07
N VAL A 48 -16.34 4.04 -10.08
CA VAL A 48 -16.86 2.89 -9.34
C VAL A 48 -16.46 1.62 -10.09
N TYR A 49 -15.40 0.95 -9.65
CA TYR A 49 -14.97 -0.33 -10.20
C TYR A 49 -15.75 -1.51 -9.63
N ILE A 50 -15.99 -1.46 -8.33
CA ILE A 50 -16.81 -2.41 -7.57
C ILE A 50 -17.75 -1.56 -6.72
N LYS A 51 -19.02 -1.90 -6.67
CA LYS A 51 -20.02 -1.21 -5.86
C LYS A 51 -19.73 -1.46 -4.38
N ILE A 52 -19.77 -0.41 -3.59
CA ILE A 52 -19.45 -0.47 -2.15
C ILE A 52 -20.46 -1.34 -1.41
N GLU A 53 -21.71 -1.26 -1.79
CA GLU A 53 -22.78 -2.05 -1.19
C GLU A 53 -22.52 -3.55 -1.30
N GLU A 54 -22.00 -4.03 -2.46
CA GLU A 54 -21.67 -5.44 -2.66
C GLU A 54 -20.53 -5.90 -1.72
N ILE A 55 -19.53 -5.04 -1.50
CA ILE A 55 -18.40 -5.33 -0.57
C ILE A 55 -18.92 -5.38 0.87
N ILE A 56 -19.77 -4.42 1.25
CA ILE A 56 -20.31 -4.31 2.61
C ILE A 56 -21.25 -5.47 2.91
N GLU A 57 -22.10 -5.90 1.98
CA GLU A 57 -22.94 -7.07 2.17
C GLU A 57 -22.10 -8.34 2.40
N GLU A 58 -21.05 -8.55 1.60
CA GLU A 58 -20.14 -9.67 1.79
C GLU A 58 -19.42 -9.61 3.14
N LEU A 59 -18.99 -8.39 3.59
CA LEU A 59 -18.38 -8.19 4.90
C LEU A 59 -19.34 -8.53 6.05
N LYS A 60 -20.58 -8.07 6.00
CA LYS A 60 -21.58 -8.37 7.01
C LYS A 60 -21.80 -9.88 7.15
N LEU A 61 -21.95 -10.56 6.02
CA LEU A 61 -22.11 -12.02 5.99
C LEU A 61 -20.85 -12.72 6.54
N TRP A 62 -19.67 -12.24 6.18
CA TRP A 62 -18.43 -12.82 6.68
C TRP A 62 -18.30 -12.66 8.20
N LEU A 63 -18.54 -11.45 8.74
CA LEU A 63 -18.47 -11.16 10.17
C LEU A 63 -19.49 -12.00 10.96
N ALA A 64 -20.70 -12.15 10.46
CA ALA A 64 -21.76 -12.96 11.11
C ALA A 64 -21.38 -14.45 11.17
N ASN A 65 -20.75 -14.98 10.13
CA ASN A 65 -20.40 -16.41 10.04
C ASN A 65 -19.04 -16.73 10.70
N ASN A 66 -18.21 -15.74 11.05
CA ASN A 66 -16.84 -15.95 11.53
C ASN A 66 -16.55 -15.16 12.82
N VAL A 67 -17.51 -15.09 13.75
CA VAL A 67 -17.42 -14.26 14.98
C VAL A 67 -16.13 -14.50 15.76
N GLU A 68 -15.76 -15.76 16.00
CA GLU A 68 -14.57 -16.11 16.80
C GLU A 68 -13.27 -15.77 16.06
N VAL A 69 -13.26 -15.88 14.74
CA VAL A 69 -12.09 -15.48 13.93
C VAL A 69 -11.97 -13.97 13.90
N ALA A 70 -13.09 -13.26 13.78
CA ALA A 70 -13.13 -11.81 13.73
C ALA A 70 -12.54 -11.16 14.98
N LYS A 71 -12.75 -11.74 16.17
CA LYS A 71 -12.15 -11.26 17.45
C LYS A 71 -10.62 -11.24 17.44
N ASN A 72 -9.99 -12.08 16.61
CA ASN A 72 -8.53 -12.18 16.53
C ASN A 72 -7.92 -11.35 15.39
N LEU A 73 -8.74 -10.66 14.59
CA LEU A 73 -8.23 -9.80 13.54
C LEU A 73 -7.57 -8.55 14.12
N ASN A 74 -6.41 -8.21 13.54
CA ASN A 74 -5.73 -6.96 13.85
C ASN A 74 -6.26 -5.81 12.98
N TYR A 75 -6.58 -6.09 11.72
CA TYR A 75 -7.07 -5.08 10.76
C TYR A 75 -8.04 -5.66 9.74
N ILE A 76 -8.97 -4.84 9.29
CA ILE A 76 -9.58 -4.93 7.98
C ILE A 76 -8.71 -4.11 7.03
N THR A 77 -8.31 -4.68 5.87
CA THR A 77 -7.32 -4.05 4.98
C THR A 77 -7.88 -3.82 3.59
N LEU A 78 -7.94 -2.56 3.17
CA LEU A 78 -8.23 -2.18 1.80
C LEU A 78 -6.93 -2.22 1.00
N SER A 79 -6.77 -3.24 0.15
CA SER A 79 -5.57 -3.43 -0.69
C SER A 79 -5.95 -4.10 -2.01
N GLY A 80 -6.28 -5.37 -1.98
CA GLY A 80 -6.89 -6.10 -3.08
C GLY A 80 -6.00 -6.40 -4.26
N SER A 81 -6.64 -6.44 -5.40
CA SER A 81 -6.09 -6.98 -6.64
C SER A 81 -5.51 -5.90 -7.58
N GLY A 82 -5.39 -4.67 -7.12
CA GLY A 82 -4.88 -3.51 -7.84
C GLY A 82 -4.65 -2.32 -6.92
N GLU A 83 -4.85 -1.09 -7.40
CA GLU A 83 -4.74 0.12 -6.57
C GLU A 83 -6.12 0.52 -6.01
N PRO A 84 -6.34 0.45 -4.69
CA PRO A 84 -7.64 0.69 -4.10
C PRO A 84 -8.15 2.13 -4.27
N THR A 85 -7.26 3.12 -4.33
CA THR A 85 -7.64 4.55 -4.46
C THR A 85 -8.23 4.90 -5.83
N LEU A 86 -8.14 3.99 -6.81
CA LEU A 86 -8.84 4.12 -8.08
C LEU A 86 -10.37 4.05 -7.92
N ASN A 87 -10.88 3.34 -6.91
CA ASN A 87 -12.31 3.31 -6.65
C ASN A 87 -12.74 4.58 -5.92
N ILE A 88 -13.63 5.36 -6.55
CA ILE A 88 -14.13 6.63 -5.97
C ILE A 88 -14.91 6.42 -4.67
N GLY A 89 -15.48 5.23 -4.45
CA GLY A 89 -16.24 4.86 -3.26
C GLY A 89 -15.37 4.50 -2.04
N ILE A 90 -14.04 4.61 -2.11
CA ILE A 90 -13.16 4.20 -0.99
C ILE A 90 -13.48 4.90 0.33
N GLY A 91 -13.83 6.20 0.31
CA GLY A 91 -14.22 6.94 1.50
C GLY A 91 -15.53 6.44 2.10
N GLU A 92 -16.51 6.16 1.26
CA GLU A 92 -17.79 5.56 1.67
C GLU A 92 -17.57 4.18 2.29
N LEU A 93 -16.74 3.33 1.67
CA LEU A 93 -16.41 2.01 2.20
C LEU A 93 -15.77 2.11 3.60
N LEU A 94 -14.84 3.03 3.81
CA LEU A 94 -14.22 3.26 5.11
C LEU A 94 -15.26 3.64 6.18
N LEU A 95 -16.20 4.52 5.85
CA LEU A 95 -17.28 4.91 6.75
C LEU A 95 -18.19 3.72 7.10
N GLU A 96 -18.62 2.98 6.09
CA GLU A 96 -19.52 1.84 6.28
C GLU A 96 -18.86 0.71 7.10
N ILE A 97 -17.56 0.43 6.88
CA ILE A 97 -16.84 -0.56 7.70
C ILE A 97 -16.86 -0.13 9.18
N LYS A 98 -16.59 1.15 9.47
CA LYS A 98 -16.59 1.68 10.85
C LYS A 98 -17.96 1.67 11.51
N ARG A 99 -19.04 1.68 10.72
CA ARG A 99 -20.41 1.55 11.25
C ARG A 99 -20.75 0.11 11.68
N ILE A 100 -20.19 -0.88 11.00
CA ILE A 100 -20.54 -2.30 11.21
C ILE A 100 -19.49 -3.06 12.00
N SER A 101 -18.29 -2.50 12.22
CA SER A 101 -17.18 -3.16 12.91
C SER A 101 -16.36 -2.14 13.70
N SER A 102 -15.88 -2.57 14.88
CA SER A 102 -14.90 -1.82 15.68
C SER A 102 -13.44 -2.15 15.32
N LEU A 103 -13.22 -3.04 14.36
CA LEU A 103 -11.87 -3.40 13.91
C LEU A 103 -11.21 -2.19 13.22
N PRO A 104 -9.93 -1.93 13.49
CA PRO A 104 -9.23 -0.86 12.80
C PRO A 104 -9.07 -1.16 11.31
N VAL A 105 -9.19 -0.11 10.49
CA VAL A 105 -9.11 -0.23 9.03
C VAL A 105 -7.78 0.31 8.52
N ALA A 106 -7.05 -0.52 7.77
CA ALA A 106 -5.81 -0.15 7.10
C ALA A 106 -6.03 0.00 5.59
N VAL A 107 -5.37 0.98 4.98
CA VAL A 107 -5.33 1.14 3.52
C VAL A 107 -3.89 0.99 3.04
N ILE A 108 -3.68 0.08 2.09
CA ILE A 108 -2.39 -0.09 1.39
C ILE A 108 -2.54 0.53 0.01
N THR A 109 -1.69 1.49 -0.33
CA THR A 109 -1.73 2.20 -1.60
C THR A 109 -0.33 2.36 -2.20
N ASN A 110 -0.24 2.36 -3.50
CA ASN A 110 1.00 2.65 -4.23
C ASN A 110 1.34 4.15 -4.30
N SER A 111 0.55 4.98 -3.65
CA SER A 111 0.75 6.43 -3.52
C SER A 111 0.48 7.27 -4.78
N SER A 112 0.22 6.66 -5.94
CA SER A 112 0.13 7.36 -7.23
C SER A 112 -0.91 8.48 -7.27
N LEU A 113 -2.00 8.34 -6.52
CA LEU A 113 -3.13 9.29 -6.52
C LEU A 113 -3.15 10.21 -5.29
N LEU A 114 -2.13 10.17 -4.43
CA LEU A 114 -2.06 11.04 -3.24
C LEU A 114 -1.86 12.52 -3.56
N VAL A 115 -1.50 12.86 -4.78
CA VAL A 115 -1.48 14.24 -5.28
C VAL A 115 -2.88 14.86 -5.27
N GLU A 116 -3.92 14.06 -5.49
CA GLU A 116 -5.33 14.49 -5.50
C GLU A 116 -5.84 14.71 -4.06
N ALA A 117 -6.37 15.91 -3.79
CA ALA A 117 -6.93 16.24 -2.47
C ALA A 117 -8.10 15.33 -2.10
N THR A 118 -8.99 15.04 -3.06
CA THR A 118 -10.16 14.17 -2.84
C THR A 118 -9.79 12.74 -2.44
N VAL A 119 -8.64 12.23 -2.92
CA VAL A 119 -8.11 10.93 -2.49
C VAL A 119 -7.61 11.01 -1.05
N ARG A 120 -6.82 12.03 -0.72
CA ARG A 120 -6.32 12.20 0.64
C ARG A 120 -7.47 12.38 1.64
N GLU A 121 -8.45 13.24 1.33
CA GLU A 121 -9.66 13.44 2.16
C GLU A 121 -10.38 12.13 2.46
N ALA A 122 -10.60 11.28 1.43
CA ALA A 122 -11.21 9.97 1.61
C ALA A 122 -10.37 9.07 2.55
N LEU A 123 -9.05 9.12 2.44
CA LEU A 123 -8.14 8.30 3.25
C LEU A 123 -8.02 8.77 4.71
N LEU A 124 -8.40 10.01 5.04
CA LEU A 124 -8.41 10.50 6.43
C LEU A 124 -9.34 9.70 7.34
N LEU A 125 -10.25 8.92 6.77
CA LEU A 125 -11.18 8.05 7.49
C LEU A 125 -10.55 6.72 7.92
N ALA A 126 -9.37 6.37 7.43
CA ALA A 126 -8.64 5.17 7.84
C ALA A 126 -8.01 5.32 9.25
N ASP A 127 -7.68 4.20 9.89
CA ASP A 127 -6.92 4.19 11.15
C ASP A 127 -5.40 4.07 10.89
N LEU A 128 -5.06 3.44 9.77
CA LEU A 128 -3.70 3.24 9.31
C LEU A 128 -3.64 3.37 7.78
N ILE A 129 -2.67 4.12 7.29
CA ILE A 129 -2.35 4.15 5.86
C ILE A 129 -0.92 3.62 5.67
N LEU A 130 -0.76 2.68 4.72
CA LEU A 130 0.52 2.13 4.29
C LEU A 130 0.76 2.55 2.84
N PRO A 131 1.28 3.75 2.59
CA PRO A 131 1.69 4.16 1.26
C PRO A 131 3.06 3.59 0.93
N SER A 132 3.31 3.28 -0.34
CA SER A 132 4.60 2.82 -0.83
C SER A 132 5.41 3.97 -1.44
N LEU A 133 6.74 3.94 -1.24
CA LEU A 133 7.72 4.81 -1.91
C LEU A 133 9.03 4.03 -2.11
N ASP A 134 9.23 3.47 -3.30
CA ASP A 134 10.32 2.54 -3.59
C ASP A 134 11.54 3.22 -4.22
N ALA A 135 11.41 4.47 -4.64
CA ALA A 135 12.46 5.25 -5.25
C ALA A 135 12.33 6.76 -4.95
N VAL A 136 13.44 7.47 -5.11
CA VAL A 136 13.52 8.95 -5.06
C VAL A 136 14.24 9.51 -6.30
N ASN A 137 14.32 8.72 -7.33
CA ASN A 137 14.84 9.07 -8.64
C ASN A 137 13.87 8.56 -9.71
N GLN A 138 13.45 9.43 -10.63
CA GLN A 138 12.44 9.11 -11.63
C GLN A 138 12.81 7.87 -12.48
N LYS A 139 14.07 7.73 -12.91
CA LYS A 139 14.49 6.57 -13.71
C LYS A 139 14.43 5.25 -12.94
N ILE A 140 14.73 5.28 -11.63
CA ILE A 140 14.63 4.09 -10.78
C ILE A 140 13.15 3.77 -10.53
N PHE A 141 12.32 4.76 -10.29
CA PHE A 141 10.87 4.63 -10.15
C PHE A 141 10.25 3.99 -11.40
N GLU A 142 10.54 4.51 -12.59
CA GLU A 142 10.07 3.95 -13.87
C GLU A 142 10.55 2.50 -14.07
N ARG A 143 11.74 2.17 -13.60
CA ARG A 143 12.30 0.82 -13.72
C ARG A 143 11.63 -0.17 -12.78
N ILE A 144 11.33 0.23 -11.52
CA ILE A 144 10.83 -0.68 -10.50
C ILE A 144 9.30 -0.74 -10.45
N ASP A 145 8.64 0.42 -10.53
CA ASP A 145 7.19 0.55 -10.36
C ASP A 145 6.43 0.59 -11.69
N ARG A 146 7.12 0.91 -12.79
CA ARG A 146 6.55 0.98 -14.14
C ARG A 146 5.22 1.74 -14.16
N PRO A 147 5.20 3.00 -13.72
CA PRO A 147 3.97 3.78 -13.63
C PRO A 147 3.30 3.95 -15.00
N LEU A 148 2.03 4.34 -14.98
CA LEU A 148 1.39 4.88 -16.18
C LEU A 148 2.16 6.15 -16.60
N GLU A 149 2.27 6.33 -17.93
CA GLU A 149 2.91 7.52 -18.49
C GLU A 149 2.27 8.81 -17.95
N GLY A 150 3.11 9.79 -17.61
CA GLY A 150 2.69 11.05 -17.02
C GLY A 150 2.66 11.07 -15.49
N ILE A 151 2.81 9.95 -14.80
CA ILE A 151 2.93 9.93 -13.33
C ILE A 151 4.34 10.41 -12.94
N ASN A 152 4.38 11.47 -12.14
CA ASN A 152 5.60 12.11 -11.68
C ASN A 152 5.92 11.72 -10.23
N LEU A 153 7.16 11.31 -9.98
CA LEU A 153 7.61 10.90 -8.65
C LEU A 153 7.61 12.07 -7.65
N GLU A 154 7.92 13.29 -8.08
CA GLU A 154 7.91 14.47 -7.19
C GLU A 154 6.49 14.75 -6.69
N GLU A 155 5.49 14.62 -7.57
CA GLU A 155 4.08 14.78 -7.18
C GLU A 155 3.63 13.72 -6.17
N ILE A 156 4.10 12.47 -6.31
CA ILE A 156 3.86 11.40 -5.33
C ILE A 156 4.47 11.79 -3.98
N ILE A 157 5.72 12.26 -3.96
CA ILE A 157 6.40 12.69 -2.72
C ILE A 157 5.66 13.86 -2.08
N GLU A 158 5.23 14.86 -2.87
CA GLU A 158 4.41 15.96 -2.36
C GLU A 158 3.09 15.49 -1.78
N GLY A 159 2.42 14.55 -2.45
CA GLY A 159 1.18 13.92 -1.99
C GLY A 159 1.36 13.23 -0.63
N LEU A 160 2.46 12.50 -0.44
CA LEU A 160 2.83 11.86 0.83
C LEU A 160 3.07 12.88 1.95
N VAL A 161 3.78 13.99 1.64
CA VAL A 161 4.01 15.07 2.61
C VAL A 161 2.70 15.77 2.99
N LYS A 162 1.81 16.03 2.02
CA LYS A 162 0.49 16.61 2.27
C LYS A 162 -0.37 15.65 3.11
N LEU A 163 -0.41 14.38 2.73
CA LEU A 163 -1.13 13.35 3.49
C LEU A 163 -0.69 13.34 4.96
N ARG A 164 0.63 13.35 5.24
CA ARG A 164 1.11 13.34 6.64
C ARG A 164 0.65 14.56 7.42
N LYS A 165 0.57 15.73 6.79
CA LYS A 165 0.09 16.95 7.46
C LYS A 165 -1.41 16.89 7.77
N GLU A 166 -2.18 16.28 6.92
CA GLU A 166 -3.64 16.17 6.99
C GLU A 166 -4.08 14.99 7.88
N PHE A 167 -3.41 13.85 7.79
CA PHE A 167 -3.78 12.59 8.45
C PHE A 167 -3.29 12.52 9.91
N ARG A 168 -4.22 12.21 10.83
CA ARG A 168 -3.94 12.07 12.26
C ARG A 168 -3.77 10.63 12.73
N GLY A 169 -4.12 9.67 11.90
CA GLY A 169 -3.91 8.25 12.14
C GLY A 169 -2.45 7.82 11.94
N LYS A 170 -2.21 6.52 11.97
CA LYS A 170 -0.87 5.94 11.78
C LYS A 170 -0.48 5.94 10.30
N LEU A 171 0.69 6.46 9.98
CA LEU A 171 1.27 6.45 8.63
C LEU A 171 2.52 5.56 8.63
N TRP A 172 2.44 4.37 8.01
CA TRP A 172 3.57 3.45 7.90
C TRP A 172 4.04 3.38 6.46
N LEU A 173 5.19 3.97 6.18
CA LEU A 173 5.74 4.01 4.82
C LEU A 173 6.37 2.66 4.47
N GLU A 174 5.87 2.00 3.41
CA GLU A 174 6.49 0.81 2.86
C GLU A 174 7.58 1.20 1.85
N VAL A 175 8.72 0.52 1.94
CA VAL A 175 9.83 0.64 0.97
C VAL A 175 10.20 -0.75 0.50
N MET A 176 9.93 -1.06 -0.77
CA MET A 176 10.32 -2.31 -1.40
C MET A 176 11.71 -2.17 -2.02
N LEU A 177 12.68 -2.94 -1.52
CA LEU A 177 14.03 -2.97 -2.06
C LEU A 177 14.27 -4.21 -2.93
N VAL A 178 14.72 -3.96 -4.15
CA VAL A 178 15.10 -5.00 -5.13
C VAL A 178 16.60 -4.95 -5.36
N LYS A 179 17.27 -6.10 -5.21
CA LYS A 179 18.71 -6.22 -5.34
C LYS A 179 19.21 -5.72 -6.69
N GLY A 180 20.18 -4.81 -6.67
CA GLY A 180 20.82 -4.24 -7.87
C GLY A 180 19.97 -3.21 -8.62
N ILE A 181 18.81 -2.78 -8.06
CA ILE A 181 17.96 -1.77 -8.68
C ILE A 181 17.89 -0.51 -7.83
N ASN A 182 17.38 -0.59 -6.60
CA ASN A 182 17.19 0.55 -5.70
C ASN A 182 17.87 0.37 -4.33
N ASP A 183 18.72 -0.64 -4.18
CA ASP A 183 19.42 -0.99 -2.93
C ASP A 183 20.83 -0.37 -2.82
N ASP A 184 21.18 0.60 -3.69
CA ASP A 184 22.42 1.36 -3.60
C ASP A 184 22.42 2.35 -2.44
N LEU A 185 23.51 2.41 -1.66
CA LEU A 185 23.57 3.23 -0.44
C LEU A 185 23.45 4.73 -0.68
N ARG A 186 23.82 5.22 -1.88
CA ARG A 186 23.65 6.65 -2.20
C ARG A 186 22.16 6.95 -2.42
N GLN A 187 21.42 6.03 -3.06
CA GLN A 187 19.97 6.14 -3.21
C GLN A 187 19.28 6.07 -1.85
N ILE A 188 19.71 5.16 -0.96
CA ILE A 188 19.17 5.03 0.40
C ILE A 188 19.35 6.33 1.21
N LYS A 189 20.51 6.99 1.11
CA LYS A 189 20.71 8.29 1.77
C LYS A 189 19.79 9.39 1.25
N LYS A 190 19.53 9.42 -0.07
CA LYS A 190 18.54 10.34 -0.66
C LYS A 190 17.12 9.99 -0.21
N LEU A 191 16.79 8.71 -0.17
CA LEU A 191 15.50 8.22 0.31
C LEU A 191 15.27 8.64 1.77
N LYS A 192 16.30 8.52 2.63
CA LYS A 192 16.24 8.99 4.01
C LYS A 192 15.82 10.46 4.10
N ALA A 193 16.44 11.34 3.33
CA ALA A 193 16.12 12.76 3.34
C ALA A 193 14.68 13.05 2.90
N VAL A 194 14.11 12.24 1.98
CA VAL A 194 12.70 12.34 1.59
C VAL A 194 11.79 11.81 2.70
N ILE A 195 12.14 10.67 3.30
CA ILE A 195 11.40 10.08 4.41
C ILE A 195 11.34 11.03 5.62
N GLU A 196 12.42 11.74 5.91
CA GLU A 196 12.45 12.77 6.97
C GLU A 196 11.46 13.92 6.69
N LYS A 197 11.27 14.31 5.43
CA LYS A 197 10.25 15.31 5.05
C LYS A 197 8.83 14.78 5.18
N ILE A 198 8.60 13.51 4.84
CA ILE A 198 7.31 12.83 4.99
C ILE A 198 6.99 12.63 6.47
N ASN A 199 7.99 12.30 7.29
CA ASN A 199 7.89 12.02 8.72
C ASN A 199 6.84 10.95 9.07
N PRO A 200 6.94 9.72 8.53
CA PRO A 200 6.05 8.63 8.88
C PRO A 200 6.23 8.19 10.34
N ASP A 201 5.23 7.50 10.89
CA ASP A 201 5.33 6.91 12.23
C ASP A 201 6.23 5.67 12.23
N LYS A 202 6.28 4.95 11.10
CA LYS A 202 7.08 3.75 10.90
C LYS A 202 7.52 3.63 9.44
N ILE A 203 8.66 3.00 9.20
CA ILE A 203 9.16 2.62 7.89
C ILE A 203 9.21 1.10 7.84
N GLN A 204 8.51 0.48 6.90
CA GLN A 204 8.54 -0.96 6.66
C GLN A 204 9.43 -1.28 5.47
N LEU A 205 10.64 -1.73 5.77
CA LEU A 205 11.61 -2.13 4.75
C LEU A 205 11.35 -3.57 4.33
N ASN A 206 11.00 -3.74 3.09
CA ASN A 206 10.62 -5.02 2.50
C ASN A 206 11.53 -5.40 1.33
N SER A 207 11.54 -6.68 0.98
CA SER A 207 12.21 -7.18 -0.21
C SER A 207 11.41 -8.35 -0.80
N PRO A 208 11.46 -8.60 -2.13
CA PRO A 208 10.70 -9.67 -2.75
C PRO A 208 11.07 -11.04 -2.18
N VAL A 209 10.11 -11.71 -1.53
CA VAL A 209 10.27 -13.07 -0.98
C VAL A 209 9.26 -14.06 -1.56
N ARG A 210 8.41 -13.60 -2.46
CA ARG A 210 7.39 -14.38 -3.16
C ARG A 210 7.61 -14.27 -4.66
N THR A 211 6.86 -15.06 -5.43
CA THR A 211 6.83 -14.94 -6.90
C THR A 211 6.56 -13.50 -7.31
N THR A 212 7.29 -13.03 -8.30
CA THR A 212 7.24 -11.67 -8.83
C THR A 212 6.69 -11.65 -10.25
N SER A 213 6.19 -10.50 -10.71
CA SER A 213 5.65 -10.33 -12.07
C SER A 213 6.72 -10.50 -13.17
N GLU A 214 7.98 -10.19 -12.83
CA GLU A 214 9.12 -10.38 -13.72
C GLU A 214 10.02 -11.48 -13.20
N PRO A 215 10.65 -12.28 -14.11
CA PRO A 215 11.65 -13.26 -13.72
C PRO A 215 12.92 -12.55 -13.23
N ASN A 216 13.71 -13.27 -12.43
CA ASN A 216 15.02 -12.81 -11.95
C ASN A 216 15.01 -11.56 -11.05
N ILE A 217 13.89 -11.23 -10.45
CA ILE A 217 13.81 -10.21 -9.40
C ILE A 217 14.34 -10.82 -8.11
N LEU A 218 15.47 -10.31 -7.63
CA LEU A 218 16.18 -10.86 -6.48
C LEU A 218 15.95 -10.06 -5.22
N ALA A 219 15.80 -10.78 -4.12
CA ALA A 219 15.75 -10.18 -2.79
C ALA A 219 17.11 -9.59 -2.39
N VAL A 220 17.06 -8.51 -1.64
CA VAL A 220 18.22 -7.97 -0.93
C VAL A 220 18.57 -8.88 0.24
N THR A 221 19.86 -9.10 0.50
CA THR A 221 20.29 -9.95 1.61
C THR A 221 19.90 -9.34 2.96
N LYS A 222 19.62 -10.21 3.95
CA LYS A 222 19.26 -9.79 5.30
C LYS A 222 20.31 -8.83 5.89
N ALA A 223 21.59 -9.14 5.75
CA ALA A 223 22.69 -8.30 6.23
C ALA A 223 22.67 -6.89 5.62
N LYS A 224 22.33 -6.78 4.32
CA LYS A 224 22.21 -5.48 3.65
C LYS A 224 20.95 -4.72 4.09
N LEU A 225 19.83 -5.42 4.29
CA LEU A 225 18.61 -4.83 4.83
C LEU A 225 18.82 -4.25 6.23
N GLU A 226 19.52 -4.98 7.13
CA GLU A 226 19.83 -4.46 8.46
C GLU A 226 20.74 -3.21 8.40
N LYS A 227 21.75 -3.22 7.53
CA LYS A 227 22.58 -2.03 7.29
C LYS A 227 21.77 -0.83 6.77
N ILE A 228 20.80 -1.07 5.89
CA ILE A 228 19.92 -0.02 5.36
C ILE A 228 18.98 0.47 6.46
N LYS A 229 18.45 -0.42 7.29
CA LYS A 229 17.65 -0.07 8.46
C LYS A 229 18.40 0.87 9.40
N GLU A 230 19.67 0.58 9.72
CA GLU A 230 20.53 1.48 10.53
C GLU A 230 20.64 2.88 9.91
N ILE A 231 20.78 2.96 8.58
CA ILE A 231 20.82 4.27 7.88
C ILE A 231 19.48 4.99 8.00
N LEU A 232 18.35 4.30 7.86
CA LEU A 232 17.00 4.90 7.89
C LEU A 232 16.58 5.29 9.32
N GLY A 233 17.16 4.66 10.35
CA GLY A 233 16.97 5.00 11.76
C GLY A 233 15.91 4.17 12.49
N ASP A 234 15.61 4.55 13.73
CA ASP A 234 14.87 3.76 14.70
C ASP A 234 13.42 3.46 14.33
N LYS A 235 12.81 4.31 13.49
CA LYS A 235 11.45 4.06 12.97
C LYS A 235 11.40 2.94 11.92
N CYS A 236 12.55 2.42 11.47
CA CYS A 236 12.64 1.43 10.40
C CYS A 236 12.64 0.01 10.98
N GLU A 237 11.78 -0.85 10.44
CA GLU A 237 11.77 -2.29 10.68
C GLU A 237 11.94 -3.06 9.37
N VAL A 238 12.61 -4.20 9.41
CA VAL A 238 12.68 -5.16 8.29
C VAL A 238 11.55 -6.17 8.48
N ILE A 239 10.71 -6.36 7.42
CA ILE A 239 9.52 -7.21 7.47
C ILE A 239 9.61 -8.43 6.54
#